data_82e8b2f6e30c1e77b7f49094e3eef98b
#
_entry.id   82e8b2f6e30c1e77b7f49094e3eef98b
#
_cell.length_a   1.000
_cell.length_b   1.000
_cell.length_c   1.000
_cell.angle_alpha   90.00
_cell.angle_beta   90.00
_cell.angle_gamma   90.00
#
_symmetry.space_group_name_H-M   'P 1'
#
loop_
_entity.id
_entity.type
_entity.pdbx_description
1 polymer ?
#
loop_
_entity_poly.entity_id
_entity_poly.type
_entity_poly.pdbx_seq_one_letter_code
_entity_poly.pdbx_strand_id
1 'polypeptide(L)'
;MISQLTFKRIGLLTSLWLGAFLPADSGAQSLCIRLTNASGVERSMPVVAGTILRLRFRHSIYGSPVEERFALQRDGFQLIQLRYGEARLVDFYGHEKAEFEDGAWVINPTPRIFPSLHFNVSTDKSMALLFDHHDDYKPIMIRPTGALRLTVVSCKSGAHG
;
A
#
# COMPACT_ATOMS: atom_id res chain seq x y z
N MET A 1 -25.86 -5.03 -79.42
CA MET A 1 -25.88 -6.31 -78.66
C MET A 1 -25.60 -5.97 -77.20
N ILE A 2 -26.64 -5.90 -76.44
CA ILE A 2 -26.61 -5.47 -75.02
C ILE A 2 -26.92 -6.72 -74.22
N SER A 3 -25.93 -7.20 -73.45
CA SER A 3 -26.06 -8.34 -72.51
C SER A 3 -26.56 -7.87 -71.16
N GLN A 4 -27.73 -8.38 -70.76
CA GLN A 4 -28.35 -8.13 -69.46
C GLN A 4 -27.69 -9.02 -68.39
N LEU A 5 -27.02 -8.39 -67.43
CA LEU A 5 -26.49 -9.07 -66.26
C LEU A 5 -27.54 -9.04 -65.12
N THR A 6 -28.06 -10.20 -64.80
CA THR A 6 -29.03 -10.46 -63.74
C THR A 6 -28.33 -10.41 -62.37
N PHE A 7 -28.65 -9.39 -61.54
CA PHE A 7 -28.15 -9.29 -60.17
C PHE A 7 -28.96 -10.19 -59.24
N LYS A 8 -28.33 -11.26 -58.76
CA LYS A 8 -28.88 -12.15 -57.72
C LYS A 8 -28.72 -11.48 -56.36
N ARG A 9 -29.83 -11.10 -55.73
CA ARG A 9 -29.86 -10.56 -54.34
C ARG A 9 -29.49 -11.67 -53.36
N ILE A 10 -28.32 -11.56 -52.75
CA ILE A 10 -27.93 -12.36 -51.59
C ILE A 10 -28.42 -11.65 -50.36
N GLY A 11 -29.41 -12.23 -49.68
CA GLY A 11 -29.92 -11.74 -48.39
C GLY A 11 -28.87 -11.99 -47.30
N LEU A 12 -28.34 -10.91 -46.74
CA LEU A 12 -27.43 -10.94 -45.59
C LEU A 12 -28.27 -11.02 -44.32
N LEU A 13 -28.36 -12.21 -43.70
CA LEU A 13 -28.93 -12.39 -42.37
C LEU A 13 -27.88 -11.93 -41.36
N THR A 14 -28.01 -10.69 -40.88
CA THR A 14 -27.28 -10.18 -39.74
C THR A 14 -27.90 -10.72 -38.47
N SER A 15 -27.36 -11.82 -37.94
CA SER A 15 -27.66 -12.29 -36.58
C SER A 15 -27.03 -11.32 -35.56
N LEU A 16 -27.91 -10.50 -34.94
CA LEU A 16 -27.55 -9.66 -33.78
C LEU A 16 -27.26 -10.58 -32.59
N TRP A 17 -25.98 -10.84 -32.31
CA TRP A 17 -25.55 -11.38 -31.03
C TRP A 17 -25.62 -10.26 -29.98
N LEU A 18 -26.72 -10.23 -29.22
CA LEU A 18 -26.81 -9.45 -27.99
C LEU A 18 -25.97 -10.18 -26.92
N GLY A 19 -24.67 -9.92 -26.92
CA GLY A 19 -23.78 -10.36 -25.82
C GLY A 19 -24.22 -9.65 -24.54
N ALA A 20 -24.87 -10.35 -23.64
CA ALA A 20 -25.12 -9.88 -22.29
C ALA A 20 -23.75 -9.63 -21.62
N PHE A 21 -23.31 -8.38 -21.58
CA PHE A 21 -22.22 -7.94 -20.70
C PHE A 21 -22.75 -8.05 -19.27
N LEU A 22 -22.53 -9.19 -18.65
CA LEU A 22 -22.62 -9.30 -17.20
C LEU A 22 -21.49 -8.42 -16.65
N PRO A 23 -21.78 -7.40 -15.82
CA PRO A 23 -20.72 -6.72 -15.10
C PRO A 23 -20.01 -7.78 -14.27
N ALA A 24 -18.74 -8.03 -14.56
CA ALA A 24 -17.90 -8.77 -13.66
C ALA A 24 -17.86 -7.96 -12.38
N ASP A 25 -18.59 -8.41 -11.38
CA ASP A 25 -18.54 -7.89 -10.02
C ASP A 25 -17.12 -8.16 -9.52
N SER A 26 -16.21 -7.24 -9.85
CA SER A 26 -14.85 -7.22 -9.31
C SER A 26 -15.01 -6.80 -7.85
N GLY A 27 -15.49 -7.72 -7.03
CA GLY A 27 -15.54 -7.58 -5.59
C GLY A 27 -14.17 -7.16 -5.12
N ALA A 28 -13.99 -5.84 -4.97
CA ALA A 28 -12.77 -5.28 -4.43
C ALA A 28 -12.57 -5.89 -3.05
N GLN A 29 -11.73 -6.93 -2.99
CA GLN A 29 -11.42 -7.57 -1.71
C GLN A 29 -10.87 -6.50 -0.79
N SER A 30 -11.62 -6.20 0.25
CA SER A 30 -11.20 -5.26 1.28
C SER A 30 -9.95 -5.80 1.95
N LEU A 31 -8.90 -4.97 1.98
CA LEU A 31 -7.65 -5.29 2.65
C LEU A 31 -7.72 -4.83 4.09
N CYS A 32 -7.06 -5.57 4.97
CA CYS A 32 -6.87 -5.19 6.36
C CYS A 32 -5.38 -5.19 6.71
N ILE A 33 -4.96 -4.23 7.51
CA ILE A 33 -3.69 -4.34 8.22
C ILE A 33 -3.97 -5.02 9.54
N ARG A 34 -3.25 -6.12 9.79
CA ARG A 34 -3.24 -6.81 11.06
C ARG A 34 -2.01 -6.39 11.84
N LEU A 35 -2.21 -5.92 13.07
CA LEU A 35 -1.17 -5.61 14.04
C LEU A 35 -1.16 -6.70 15.09
N THR A 36 -0.03 -7.36 15.27
CA THR A 36 0.16 -8.39 16.30
C THR A 36 1.28 -7.95 17.23
N ASN A 37 1.02 -7.85 18.52
CA ASN A 37 2.03 -7.51 19.52
C ASN A 37 2.74 -8.75 20.08
N ALA A 38 3.71 -8.55 20.97
CA ALA A 38 4.46 -9.62 21.63
C ALA A 38 3.57 -10.60 22.42
N SER A 39 2.42 -10.14 22.91
CA SER A 39 1.46 -10.96 23.68
C SER A 39 0.47 -11.70 22.77
N GLY A 40 0.63 -11.63 21.44
CA GLY A 40 -0.29 -12.24 20.47
C GLY A 40 -1.62 -11.51 20.32
N VAL A 41 -1.80 -10.34 20.94
CA VAL A 41 -3.00 -9.53 20.75
C VAL A 41 -3.02 -8.98 19.34
N GLU A 42 -4.10 -9.25 18.62
CA GLU A 42 -4.31 -8.81 17.25
C GLU A 42 -5.32 -7.67 17.17
N ARG A 43 -5.00 -6.68 16.37
CA ARG A 43 -5.94 -5.63 15.92
C ARG A 43 -5.94 -5.61 14.41
N SER A 44 -7.12 -5.51 13.81
CA SER A 44 -7.28 -5.37 12.37
C SER A 44 -7.92 -4.04 12.03
N MET A 45 -7.44 -3.41 10.97
CA MET A 45 -7.93 -2.13 10.47
C MET A 45 -8.15 -2.25 8.96
N PRO A 46 -9.36 -1.93 8.45
CA PRO A 46 -9.63 -1.94 7.02
C PRO A 46 -8.82 -0.84 6.32
N VAL A 47 -8.32 -1.18 5.14
CA VAL A 47 -7.56 -0.28 4.26
C VAL A 47 -7.89 -0.59 2.80
N VAL A 48 -7.54 0.32 1.89
CA VAL A 48 -7.63 0.08 0.45
C VAL A 48 -6.24 -0.14 -0.15
N ALA A 49 -6.16 -0.89 -1.25
CA ALA A 49 -4.90 -1.04 -1.99
C ALA A 49 -4.40 0.34 -2.45
N GLY A 50 -3.10 0.56 -2.38
CA GLY A 50 -2.48 1.85 -2.70
C GLY A 50 -2.48 2.87 -1.56
N THR A 51 -3.16 2.60 -0.44
CA THR A 51 -3.01 3.44 0.78
C THR A 51 -1.52 3.58 1.12
N ILE A 52 -1.10 4.78 1.46
CA ILE A 52 0.28 5.02 1.91
C ILE A 52 0.33 4.89 3.43
N LEU A 53 1.14 3.95 3.89
CA LEU A 53 1.55 3.87 5.28
C LEU A 53 2.83 4.68 5.47
N ARG A 54 2.80 5.68 6.35
CA ARG A 54 4.00 6.38 6.81
C ARG A 54 4.36 5.89 8.21
N LEU A 55 5.56 5.37 8.32
CA LEU A 55 6.17 4.96 9.58
C LEU A 55 7.14 6.04 10.02
N ARG A 56 6.86 6.69 11.15
CA ARG A 56 7.70 7.74 11.73
C ARG A 56 8.30 7.29 13.03
N PHE A 57 9.61 7.50 13.18
CA PHE A 57 10.32 7.22 14.43
C PHE A 57 11.56 8.11 14.55
N ARG A 58 12.22 8.05 15.71
CA ARG A 58 13.53 8.66 15.91
C ARG A 58 14.62 7.60 15.82
N HIS A 59 15.65 7.91 15.04
CA HIS A 59 16.82 7.02 14.93
C HIS A 59 17.47 6.82 16.30
N SER A 60 17.78 5.56 16.65
CA SER A 60 18.22 5.21 18.02
C SER A 60 19.53 5.84 18.45
N ILE A 61 20.45 6.05 17.53
CA ILE A 61 21.79 6.59 17.82
C ILE A 61 21.77 8.13 17.72
N TYR A 62 21.19 8.66 16.64
CA TYR A 62 21.27 10.10 16.34
C TYR A 62 20.10 10.92 16.88
N GLY A 63 19.03 10.28 17.31
CA GLY A 63 17.83 10.98 17.75
C GLY A 63 17.07 11.72 16.66
N SER A 64 17.54 11.65 15.42
CA SER A 64 16.99 12.34 14.27
C SER A 64 15.71 11.71 13.76
N PRO A 65 14.77 12.49 13.20
CA PRO A 65 13.55 11.93 12.65
C PRO A 65 13.82 11.10 11.39
N VAL A 66 13.11 9.98 11.29
CA VAL A 66 13.07 9.08 10.14
C VAL A 66 11.61 8.87 9.77
N GLU A 67 11.31 8.92 8.49
CA GLU A 67 10.02 8.51 7.94
C GLU A 67 10.25 7.50 6.80
N GLU A 68 9.62 6.35 6.90
CA GLU A 68 9.57 5.36 5.84
C GLU A 68 8.15 5.31 5.27
N ARG A 69 8.02 5.36 3.96
CA ARG A 69 6.73 5.33 3.25
C ARG A 69 6.56 4.03 2.50
N PHE A 70 5.44 3.39 2.72
CA PHE A 70 5.08 2.15 2.07
C PHE A 70 3.73 2.29 1.37
N ALA A 71 3.67 1.89 0.11
CA ALA A 71 2.41 1.65 -0.57
C ALA A 71 1.88 0.27 -0.18
N LEU A 72 0.62 0.19 0.26
CA LEU A 72 -0.01 -1.07 0.60
C LEU A 72 -0.41 -1.82 -0.67
N GLN A 73 0.08 -3.05 -0.79
CA GLN A 73 -0.23 -3.99 -1.86
C GLN A 73 -0.93 -5.22 -1.28
N ARG A 74 -1.54 -6.04 -2.13
CA ARG A 74 -2.21 -7.28 -1.68
C ARG A 74 -1.26 -8.27 -1.02
N ASP A 75 -0.02 -8.28 -1.46
CA ASP A 75 1.05 -9.18 -1.03
C ASP A 75 1.99 -8.58 0.03
N GLY A 76 1.72 -7.34 0.48
CA GLY A 76 2.49 -6.72 1.54
C GLY A 76 2.67 -5.21 1.43
N PHE A 77 3.83 -4.74 1.86
CA PHE A 77 4.22 -3.34 1.98
C PHE A 77 5.34 -3.04 0.98
N GLN A 78 5.05 -2.24 -0.03
CA GLN A 78 6.05 -1.80 -1.00
C GLN A 78 6.74 -0.53 -0.47
N LEU A 79 8.03 -0.61 -0.13
CA LEU A 79 8.80 0.57 0.23
C LEU A 79 8.95 1.49 -0.99
N ILE A 80 8.47 2.72 -0.88
CA ILE A 80 8.46 3.70 -1.97
C ILE A 80 9.34 4.91 -1.69
N GLN A 81 9.55 5.26 -0.42
CA GLN A 81 10.36 6.44 -0.07
C GLN A 81 10.91 6.32 1.36
N LEU A 82 12.13 6.83 1.54
CA LEU A 82 12.76 7.07 2.84
C LEU A 82 13.01 8.57 2.99
N ARG A 83 12.78 9.12 4.18
CA ARG A 83 13.03 10.54 4.50
C ARG A 83 13.79 10.63 5.80
N TYR A 84 14.92 11.32 5.77
CA TYR A 84 15.81 11.51 6.92
C TYR A 84 15.93 12.98 7.29
N GLY A 85 15.84 13.29 8.57
CA GLY A 85 16.02 14.66 9.05
C GLY A 85 17.45 15.17 8.98
N GLU A 86 18.43 14.32 8.75
CA GLU A 86 19.85 14.68 8.74
C GLU A 86 20.62 13.93 7.65
N ALA A 87 21.57 14.61 6.98
CA ALA A 87 22.41 14.03 5.92
C ALA A 87 23.21 12.81 6.40
N ARG A 88 23.71 12.83 7.62
CA ARG A 88 24.50 11.72 8.18
C ARG A 88 23.76 10.37 8.22
N LEU A 89 22.41 10.37 8.18
CA LEU A 89 21.64 9.15 8.07
C LEU A 89 21.70 8.54 6.66
N VAL A 90 21.86 9.39 5.64
CA VAL A 90 22.09 8.92 4.27
C VAL A 90 23.36 8.09 4.21
N ASP A 91 24.46 8.65 4.77
CA ASP A 91 25.76 7.95 4.83
C ASP A 91 25.71 6.72 5.72
N PHE A 92 25.05 6.81 6.89
CA PHE A 92 24.91 5.70 7.84
C PHE A 92 24.24 4.47 7.22
N TYR A 93 23.21 4.68 6.40
CA TYR A 93 22.50 3.60 5.70
C TYR A 93 23.10 3.24 4.34
N GLY A 94 24.19 3.91 3.93
CA GLY A 94 24.91 3.62 2.70
C GLY A 94 24.15 3.97 1.42
N HIS A 95 23.34 5.04 1.45
CA HIS A 95 22.64 5.50 0.27
C HIS A 95 23.56 6.38 -0.57
N GLU A 96 23.75 6.04 -1.84
CA GLU A 96 24.61 6.79 -2.77
C GLU A 96 23.97 8.09 -3.26
N LYS A 97 22.65 8.16 -3.26
CA LYS A 97 21.88 9.30 -3.79
C LYS A 97 20.75 9.66 -2.84
N ALA A 98 20.68 10.94 -2.52
CA ALA A 98 19.59 11.54 -1.78
C ALA A 98 19.35 12.95 -2.27
N GLU A 99 18.12 13.40 -2.31
CA GLU A 99 17.71 14.74 -2.65
C GLU A 99 17.20 15.44 -1.39
N PHE A 100 17.46 16.75 -1.26
CA PHE A 100 16.95 17.51 -0.12
C PHE A 100 15.64 18.18 -0.52
N GLU A 101 14.53 17.71 0.04
CA GLU A 101 13.17 18.19 -0.26
C GLU A 101 12.37 18.39 1.03
N ASP A 102 11.68 19.51 1.15
CA ASP A 102 10.78 19.83 2.27
C ASP A 102 11.41 19.58 3.66
N GLY A 103 12.67 19.99 3.83
CA GLY A 103 13.39 19.87 5.10
C GLY A 103 13.86 18.45 5.46
N ALA A 104 13.89 17.53 4.51
CA ALA A 104 14.37 16.17 4.70
C ALA A 104 15.24 15.70 3.53
N TRP A 105 16.13 14.76 3.81
CA TRP A 105 16.88 14.01 2.80
C TRP A 105 16.03 12.85 2.31
N VAL A 106 15.68 12.88 1.04
CA VAL A 106 14.73 11.94 0.39
C VAL A 106 15.48 10.93 -0.46
N ILE A 107 15.15 9.67 -0.29
CA ILE A 107 15.66 8.56 -1.08
C ILE A 107 14.46 7.84 -1.68
N ASN A 108 14.47 7.60 -2.98
CA ASN A 108 13.52 6.76 -3.69
C ASN A 108 14.19 5.43 -3.99
N PRO A 109 14.02 4.41 -3.13
CA PRO A 109 14.70 3.14 -3.27
C PRO A 109 14.13 2.34 -4.44
N THR A 110 14.88 1.36 -4.93
CA THR A 110 14.32 0.36 -5.84
C THR A 110 13.11 -0.31 -5.18
N PRO A 111 11.96 -0.39 -5.84
CA PRO A 111 10.74 -0.96 -5.28
C PRO A 111 10.97 -2.37 -4.75
N ARG A 112 10.65 -2.58 -3.48
CA ARG A 112 10.73 -3.88 -2.81
C ARG A 112 9.49 -4.09 -1.97
N ILE A 113 8.88 -5.28 -2.08
CA ILE A 113 7.71 -5.66 -1.30
C ILE A 113 8.15 -6.49 -0.09
N PHE A 114 7.64 -6.11 1.07
CA PHE A 114 7.82 -6.81 2.34
C PHE A 114 6.49 -7.45 2.72
N PRO A 115 6.40 -8.78 2.83
CA PRO A 115 5.15 -9.45 3.20
C PRO A 115 4.70 -9.12 4.62
N SER A 116 5.62 -8.68 5.46
CA SER A 116 5.34 -8.18 6.81
C SER A 116 6.42 -7.19 7.25
N LEU A 117 6.04 -6.26 8.13
CA LEU A 117 6.97 -5.37 8.81
C LEU A 117 7.09 -5.81 10.27
N HIS A 118 8.31 -5.85 10.78
CA HIS A 118 8.63 -6.25 12.15
C HIS A 118 9.38 -5.13 12.85
N PHE A 119 8.90 -4.73 14.01
CA PHE A 119 9.50 -3.69 14.83
C PHE A 119 9.75 -4.21 16.23
N ASN A 120 10.88 -3.79 16.81
CA ASN A 120 11.13 -3.96 18.23
C ASN A 120 11.19 -2.56 18.83
N VAL A 121 10.11 -2.16 19.49
CA VAL A 121 9.94 -0.78 19.98
C VAL A 121 10.28 -0.75 21.46
N SER A 122 11.33 -0.02 21.81
CA SER A 122 11.72 0.16 23.22
C SER A 122 10.79 1.16 23.92
N THR A 123 10.68 1.03 25.26
CA THR A 123 9.71 1.79 26.08
C THR A 123 9.95 3.30 26.08
N ASP A 124 11.16 3.74 25.76
CA ASP A 124 11.60 5.14 25.71
C ASP A 124 11.42 5.81 24.35
N LYS A 125 10.97 5.06 23.33
CA LYS A 125 10.86 5.55 21.95
C LYS A 125 9.44 5.48 21.44
N SER A 126 8.99 6.56 20.83
CA SER A 126 7.69 6.62 20.17
C SER A 126 7.83 6.29 18.70
N MET A 127 6.94 5.43 18.22
CA MET A 127 6.73 5.18 16.80
C MET A 127 5.31 5.63 16.45
N ALA A 128 5.16 6.27 15.30
CA ALA A 128 3.86 6.65 14.78
C ALA A 128 3.61 5.95 13.44
N LEU A 129 2.48 5.31 13.31
CA LEU A 129 1.93 4.82 12.04
C LEU A 129 0.87 5.80 11.59
N LEU A 130 1.00 6.29 10.36
CA LEU A 130 0.08 7.25 9.76
C LEU A 130 -0.38 6.70 8.41
N PHE A 131 -1.69 6.68 8.21
CA PHE A 131 -2.28 6.21 6.97
C PHE A 131 -2.83 7.39 6.20
N ASP A 132 -2.35 7.60 4.97
CA ASP A 132 -2.90 8.59 4.06
C ASP A 132 -4.18 8.02 3.43
N HIS A 133 -5.29 8.21 4.12
CA HIS A 133 -6.62 8.04 3.58
C HIS A 133 -7.16 9.39 3.11
N HIS A 134 -7.92 9.37 2.03
CA HIS A 134 -8.36 10.54 1.28
C HIS A 134 -9.02 11.67 2.07
N ASP A 135 -9.52 11.45 3.30
CA ASP A 135 -10.19 12.53 4.05
C ASP A 135 -9.99 12.50 5.59
N ASP A 136 -9.41 11.45 6.16
CA ASP A 136 -9.27 11.34 7.63
C ASP A 136 -7.86 10.89 8.03
N TYR A 137 -6.95 11.86 8.07
CA TYR A 137 -5.61 11.64 8.58
C TYR A 137 -5.61 11.47 10.10
N LYS A 138 -5.72 10.24 10.58
CA LYS A 138 -5.61 9.93 12.01
C LYS A 138 -4.30 9.17 12.27
N PRO A 139 -3.31 9.80 12.93
CA PRO A 139 -2.12 9.08 13.34
C PRO A 139 -2.48 8.03 14.39
N ILE A 140 -2.10 6.79 14.14
CA ILE A 140 -2.15 5.75 15.16
C ILE A 140 -0.84 5.80 15.92
N MET A 141 -0.90 6.29 17.16
CA MET A 141 0.24 6.25 18.07
C MET A 141 0.37 4.84 18.65
N ILE A 142 1.41 4.12 18.25
CA ILE A 142 1.75 2.85 18.89
C ILE A 142 2.59 3.17 20.12
N ARG A 143 2.02 2.93 21.29
CA ARG A 143 2.79 2.93 22.55
C ARG A 143 3.44 1.55 22.67
N PRO A 144 4.75 1.49 22.59
CA PRO A 144 5.42 0.23 22.44
C PRO A 144 5.64 -0.46 23.78
N THR A 145 5.36 -1.73 23.78
CA THR A 145 5.91 -2.68 24.74
C THR A 145 6.34 -3.92 23.97
N GLY A 146 7.58 -3.92 23.47
CA GLY A 146 8.15 -5.09 22.83
C GLY A 146 7.95 -5.17 21.31
N ALA A 147 7.87 -6.40 20.79
CA ALA A 147 7.79 -6.66 19.36
C ALA A 147 6.38 -6.36 18.80
N LEU A 148 6.35 -5.73 17.64
CA LEU A 148 5.16 -5.47 16.85
C LEU A 148 5.35 -6.02 15.44
N ARG A 149 4.35 -6.73 14.94
CA ARG A 149 4.30 -7.22 13.56
C ARG A 149 3.09 -6.63 12.84
N LEU A 150 3.30 -6.14 11.61
CA LEU A 150 2.25 -5.73 10.70
C LEU A 150 2.19 -6.70 9.52
N THR A 151 0.99 -7.11 9.12
CA THR A 151 0.75 -7.90 7.90
C THR A 151 -0.46 -7.34 7.15
N VAL A 152 -0.42 -7.43 5.82
CA VAL A 152 -1.59 -7.18 4.98
C VAL A 152 -2.35 -8.49 4.82
N VAL A 153 -3.65 -8.47 5.03
CA VAL A 153 -4.53 -9.65 4.92
C VAL A 153 -5.86 -9.24 4.28
N SER A 154 -6.59 -10.19 3.72
CA SER A 154 -7.99 -9.95 3.36
C SER A 154 -8.80 -9.71 4.63
N CYS A 155 -9.64 -8.66 4.64
CA CYS A 155 -10.57 -8.48 5.74
C CYS A 155 -11.50 -9.70 5.82
N LYS A 156 -11.67 -10.25 7.00
CA LYS A 156 -12.76 -11.20 7.20
C LYS A 156 -14.06 -10.42 7.05
N SER A 157 -14.90 -10.77 6.10
CA SER A 157 -16.28 -10.27 6.06
C SER A 157 -16.90 -10.65 7.41
N GLY A 158 -17.12 -9.64 8.28
CA GLY A 158 -17.84 -9.85 9.51
C GLY A 158 -19.24 -10.35 9.16
N ALA A 159 -19.57 -11.56 9.58
CA ALA A 159 -20.96 -11.92 9.74
C ALA A 159 -21.56 -10.90 10.71
N HIS A 160 -22.35 -9.97 10.19
CA HIS A 160 -23.23 -9.17 11.03
C HIS A 160 -24.23 -10.15 11.64
N GLY A 161 -23.98 -10.53 12.91
CA GLY A 161 -24.95 -11.18 13.75
C GLY A 161 -25.84 -10.12 14.44
#